data_4477b4f5a9dab1400c839109e5cd8c9c
#
_entry.id   4477b4f5a9dab1400c839109e5cd8c9c
#
_cell.length_a   1.000
_cell.length_b   1.000
_cell.length_c   1.000
_cell.angle_alpha   90.00
_cell.angle_beta   90.00
_cell.angle_gamma   90.00
#
_symmetry.space_group_name_H-M   'P 1'
#
loop_
_entity.id
_entity.type
_entity.pdbx_description
1 polymer ?
#
loop_
_entity_poly.entity_id
_entity_poly.type
_entity_poly.pdbx_seq_one_letter_code
_entity_poly.pdbx_strand_id
1 'polypeptide(L)'
;EIRLEFTIGDDEAGLIEAEVEEIFRNYATFKTDYRAVLLLDIVGFSKHTPEAQASQLSTLEFALNIAEESCKQKNLPIEMRRSTTGDGFYIWNRLTGPEADIALFVLMQLFLTYYSGLKRAITEKNAAPDIRTAAGLGSHYSFYAPGRDVLYTSDEYIVGDVTIDVARLIGKTNTHQIVIGAFSRPGKEGESPLTPERMMQVASEKLKEFEGMPLFGNPVEKFSSYITGPKRENGTFKNQKMRVIDKHGFEHICYNAKVNVFLDGDEPYYIGLQHSDLFGKAS
;
A
#
# COMPACT_ATOMS: atom_id res chain seq x y z
N GLU A 1 11.38 -18.55 31.53
CA GLU A 1 12.56 -18.68 30.66
C GLU A 1 12.84 -20.15 30.47
N ILE A 2 12.61 -20.67 29.24
CA ILE A 2 12.92 -22.08 28.93
C ILE A 2 14.28 -22.05 28.25
N ARG A 3 15.29 -22.64 28.88
CA ARG A 3 16.62 -22.80 28.33
C ARG A 3 16.76 -24.23 27.84
N LEU A 4 16.87 -24.41 26.54
CA LEU A 4 17.15 -25.68 25.90
C LEU A 4 18.63 -25.71 25.53
N GLU A 5 19.40 -26.65 26.08
CA GLU A 5 20.78 -26.86 25.68
C GLU A 5 20.85 -28.18 24.86
N PHE A 6 21.27 -28.04 23.60
CA PHE A 6 21.51 -29.21 22.73
C PHE A 6 22.99 -29.27 22.36
N THR A 7 23.56 -30.46 22.37
CA THR A 7 24.88 -30.71 21.80
C THR A 7 24.68 -31.38 20.43
N ILE A 8 24.93 -30.64 19.38
CA ILE A 8 24.67 -31.04 17.98
C ILE A 8 25.98 -30.91 17.22
N GLY A 9 26.23 -31.81 16.24
CA GLY A 9 27.37 -31.69 15.34
C GLY A 9 27.26 -30.46 14.43
N ASP A 10 28.37 -29.84 14.08
CA ASP A 10 28.44 -28.58 13.37
C ASP A 10 27.65 -28.54 12.04
N ASP A 11 27.50 -29.66 11.34
CA ASP A 11 26.75 -29.73 10.07
C ASP A 11 25.21 -29.85 10.27
N GLU A 12 24.77 -30.31 11.43
CA GLU A 12 23.33 -30.42 11.76
C GLU A 12 22.82 -29.17 12.48
N ALA A 13 23.71 -28.39 13.09
CA ALA A 13 23.36 -27.20 13.85
C ALA A 13 22.62 -26.15 12.98
N GLY A 14 23.05 -25.94 11.75
CA GLY A 14 22.43 -24.99 10.83
C GLY A 14 21.02 -25.40 10.35
N LEU A 15 20.79 -26.70 10.19
CA LEU A 15 19.47 -27.23 9.81
C LEU A 15 18.47 -27.12 10.97
N ILE A 16 18.92 -27.44 12.18
CA ILE A 16 18.08 -27.39 13.39
C ILE A 16 17.80 -25.92 13.78
N GLU A 17 18.75 -25.00 13.60
CA GLU A 17 18.56 -23.57 13.83
C GLU A 17 17.47 -23.03 12.88
N ALA A 18 17.50 -23.43 11.60
CA ALA A 18 16.46 -23.07 10.62
C ALA A 18 15.07 -23.66 10.97
N GLU A 19 15.02 -24.94 11.38
CA GLU A 19 13.77 -25.58 11.81
C GLU A 19 13.21 -24.96 13.10
N VAL A 20 14.06 -24.64 14.06
CA VAL A 20 13.68 -23.97 15.31
C VAL A 20 13.21 -22.55 15.03
N GLU A 21 13.88 -21.79 14.16
CA GLU A 21 13.40 -20.48 13.73
C GLU A 21 12.05 -20.55 13.03
N GLU A 22 11.82 -21.57 12.22
CA GLU A 22 10.55 -21.79 11.53
C GLU A 22 9.43 -22.14 12.52
N ILE A 23 9.70 -23.01 13.51
CA ILE A 23 8.75 -23.31 14.58
C ILE A 23 8.43 -22.03 15.39
N PHE A 24 9.45 -21.24 15.77
CA PHE A 24 9.23 -19.98 16.47
C PHE A 24 8.41 -18.98 15.64
N ARG A 25 8.67 -18.88 14.34
CA ARG A 25 7.87 -18.04 13.43
C ARG A 25 6.40 -18.46 13.39
N ASN A 26 6.14 -19.75 13.37
CA ASN A 26 4.77 -20.29 13.27
C ASN A 26 3.93 -20.08 14.53
N TYR A 27 4.56 -19.84 15.69
CA TYR A 27 3.86 -19.69 16.97
C TYR A 27 4.15 -18.36 17.68
N ALA A 28 5.03 -17.53 17.14
CA ALA A 28 5.37 -16.26 17.74
C ALA A 28 4.59 -15.11 17.13
N THR A 29 4.25 -14.14 17.96
CA THR A 29 3.67 -12.86 17.55
C THR A 29 4.75 -11.80 17.61
N PHE A 30 5.04 -11.16 16.46
CA PHE A 30 6.07 -10.14 16.37
C PHE A 30 5.46 -8.75 16.32
N LYS A 31 5.88 -7.89 17.23
CA LYS A 31 5.50 -6.48 17.21
C LYS A 31 6.43 -5.70 16.29
N THR A 32 5.85 -4.90 15.43
CA THR A 32 6.56 -3.89 14.62
C THR A 32 5.99 -2.52 14.97
N ASP A 33 6.83 -1.60 15.43
CA ASP A 33 6.38 -0.28 15.86
C ASP A 33 6.01 0.63 14.69
N TYR A 34 6.69 0.45 13.55
CA TYR A 34 6.44 1.25 12.35
C TYR A 34 6.47 0.37 11.11
N ARG A 35 5.33 0.19 10.49
CA ARG A 35 5.20 -0.43 9.17
C ARG A 35 4.13 0.27 8.36
N ALA A 36 4.41 0.52 7.09
CA ALA A 36 3.41 0.99 6.17
C ALA A 36 2.45 -0.14 5.78
N VAL A 37 1.17 0.19 5.69
CA VAL A 37 0.10 -0.71 5.26
C VAL A 37 -0.79 0.03 4.27
N LEU A 38 -1.18 -0.67 3.20
CA LEU A 38 -2.18 -0.23 2.24
C LEU A 38 -3.44 -1.05 2.42
N LEU A 39 -4.57 -0.43 2.15
CA LEU A 39 -5.86 -1.09 2.01
C LEU A 39 -6.48 -0.65 0.70
N LEU A 40 -6.80 -1.62 -0.14
CA LEU A 40 -7.57 -1.45 -1.37
C LEU A 40 -8.96 -2.02 -1.14
N ASP A 41 -9.98 -1.33 -1.63
CA ASP A 41 -11.38 -1.72 -1.47
C ASP A 41 -12.13 -1.47 -2.79
N ILE A 42 -12.84 -2.49 -3.26
CA ILE A 42 -13.64 -2.46 -4.48
C ILE A 42 -15.03 -1.88 -4.18
N VAL A 43 -15.37 -0.81 -4.89
CA VAL A 43 -16.66 -0.13 -4.71
C VAL A 43 -17.80 -1.00 -5.24
N GLY A 44 -18.76 -1.31 -4.37
CA GLY A 44 -19.97 -2.06 -4.77
C GLY A 44 -19.74 -3.54 -5.07
N PHE A 45 -18.64 -4.13 -4.59
CA PHE A 45 -18.26 -5.52 -4.82
C PHE A 45 -19.40 -6.53 -4.62
N SER A 46 -20.14 -6.42 -3.53
CA SER A 46 -21.26 -7.32 -3.19
C SER A 46 -22.46 -7.25 -4.16
N LYS A 47 -22.49 -6.27 -5.07
CA LYS A 47 -23.54 -6.13 -6.08
C LYS A 47 -23.26 -6.94 -7.35
N HIS A 48 -22.08 -7.55 -7.46
CA HIS A 48 -21.63 -8.30 -8.61
C HIS A 48 -21.81 -9.81 -8.41
N THR A 49 -21.88 -10.55 -9.53
CA THR A 49 -21.90 -12.02 -9.49
C THR A 49 -20.56 -12.57 -8.98
N PRO A 50 -20.52 -13.78 -8.39
CA PRO A 50 -19.26 -14.38 -7.93
C PRO A 50 -18.17 -14.45 -9.01
N GLU A 51 -18.52 -14.70 -10.26
CA GLU A 51 -17.62 -14.69 -11.40
C GLU A 51 -16.99 -13.31 -11.63
N ALA A 52 -17.83 -12.25 -11.65
CA ALA A 52 -17.35 -10.88 -11.78
C ALA A 52 -16.50 -10.47 -10.57
N GLN A 53 -16.86 -10.87 -9.35
CA GLN A 53 -16.08 -10.65 -8.14
C GLN A 53 -14.67 -11.28 -8.26
N ALA A 54 -14.59 -12.52 -8.70
CA ALA A 54 -13.31 -13.21 -8.92
C ALA A 54 -12.46 -12.49 -9.99
N SER A 55 -13.07 -12.07 -11.11
CA SER A 55 -12.40 -11.30 -12.15
C SER A 55 -11.86 -9.96 -11.64
N GLN A 56 -12.64 -9.25 -10.82
CA GLN A 56 -12.26 -7.97 -10.23
C GLN A 56 -11.04 -8.13 -9.30
N LEU A 57 -11.04 -9.12 -8.41
CA LEU A 57 -9.90 -9.40 -7.53
C LEU A 57 -8.66 -9.80 -8.35
N SER A 58 -8.82 -10.63 -9.37
CA SER A 58 -7.72 -11.04 -10.26
C SER A 58 -7.09 -9.84 -10.99
N THR A 59 -7.90 -8.86 -11.40
CA THR A 59 -7.39 -7.63 -12.03
C THR A 59 -6.55 -6.79 -11.07
N LEU A 60 -6.98 -6.67 -9.80
CA LEU A 60 -6.19 -6.00 -8.78
C LEU A 60 -4.88 -6.76 -8.50
N GLU A 61 -4.95 -8.09 -8.34
CA GLU A 61 -3.77 -8.93 -8.14
C GLU A 61 -2.75 -8.80 -9.27
N PHE A 62 -3.23 -8.81 -10.51
CA PHE A 62 -2.35 -8.65 -11.67
C PHE A 62 -1.61 -7.30 -11.64
N ALA A 63 -2.31 -6.20 -11.36
CA ALA A 63 -1.70 -4.88 -11.24
C ALA A 63 -0.71 -4.80 -10.08
N LEU A 64 -1.02 -5.42 -8.93
CA LEU A 64 -0.12 -5.48 -7.76
C LEU A 64 1.16 -6.26 -8.08
N ASN A 65 1.04 -7.40 -8.74
CA ASN A 65 2.20 -8.23 -9.09
C ASN A 65 3.13 -7.51 -10.09
N ILE A 66 2.59 -6.81 -11.08
CA ILE A 66 3.40 -5.99 -12.01
C ILE A 66 4.10 -4.86 -11.25
N ALA A 67 3.40 -4.19 -10.34
CA ALA A 67 3.98 -3.10 -9.55
C ALA A 67 5.11 -3.61 -8.65
N GLU A 68 4.95 -4.77 -8.00
CA GLU A 68 6.01 -5.38 -7.20
C GLU A 68 7.22 -5.75 -8.05
N GLU A 69 7.01 -6.40 -9.19
CA GLU A 69 8.08 -6.77 -10.11
C GLU A 69 8.84 -5.54 -10.60
N SER A 70 8.14 -4.47 -10.96
CA SER A 70 8.75 -3.20 -11.35
C SER A 70 9.62 -2.60 -10.23
N CYS A 71 9.14 -2.65 -8.97
CA CYS A 71 9.91 -2.22 -7.81
C CYS A 71 11.20 -3.06 -7.64
N LYS A 72 11.11 -4.38 -7.79
CA LYS A 72 12.25 -5.30 -7.69
C LYS A 72 13.29 -5.04 -8.78
N GLN A 73 12.85 -4.78 -10.01
CA GLN A 73 13.75 -4.42 -11.14
C GLN A 73 14.53 -3.14 -10.89
N LYS A 74 14.01 -2.24 -10.07
CA LYS A 74 14.70 -1.01 -9.63
C LYS A 74 15.42 -1.18 -8.28
N ASN A 75 15.55 -2.41 -7.79
CA ASN A 75 16.22 -2.74 -6.51
C ASN A 75 15.58 -2.03 -5.28
N LEU A 76 14.30 -1.72 -5.33
CA LEU A 76 13.60 -1.25 -4.14
C LEU A 76 13.43 -2.41 -3.14
N PRO A 77 13.59 -2.15 -1.82
CA PRO A 77 13.45 -3.18 -0.80
C PRO A 77 11.96 -3.53 -0.61
N ILE A 78 11.44 -4.44 -1.42
CA ILE A 78 10.04 -4.86 -1.41
C ILE A 78 9.92 -6.38 -1.46
N GLU A 79 9.21 -6.92 -0.47
CA GLU A 79 8.65 -8.28 -0.43
C GLU A 79 7.19 -8.15 -0.06
N MET A 80 6.34 -7.98 -1.05
CA MET A 80 4.93 -7.72 -0.82
C MET A 80 4.25 -8.93 -0.18
N ARG A 81 3.46 -8.65 0.86
CA ARG A 81 2.48 -9.54 1.46
C ARG A 81 1.10 -8.95 1.34
N ARG A 82 0.10 -9.80 1.23
CA ARG A 82 -1.29 -9.38 1.15
C ARG A 82 -2.23 -10.36 1.83
N SER A 83 -3.33 -9.84 2.35
CA SER A 83 -4.44 -10.62 2.88
C SER A 83 -5.75 -10.05 2.32
N THR A 84 -6.65 -10.93 1.88
CA THR A 84 -7.95 -10.49 1.35
C THR A 84 -8.86 -9.98 2.47
N THR A 85 -9.63 -8.94 2.18
CA THR A 85 -10.74 -8.46 3.02
C THR A 85 -12.10 -8.98 2.54
N GLY A 86 -12.11 -9.77 1.47
CA GLY A 86 -13.30 -10.21 0.74
C GLY A 86 -13.57 -9.31 -0.47
N ASP A 87 -13.55 -8.01 -0.32
CA ASP A 87 -13.78 -7.01 -1.36
C ASP A 87 -12.52 -6.18 -1.70
N GLY A 88 -11.35 -6.68 -1.30
CA GLY A 88 -10.08 -6.01 -1.54
C GLY A 88 -8.92 -6.68 -0.83
N PHE A 89 -7.87 -5.90 -0.57
CA PHE A 89 -6.64 -6.40 0.02
C PHE A 89 -6.03 -5.44 1.02
N TYR A 90 -5.62 -5.98 2.18
CA TYR A 90 -4.51 -5.42 2.95
C TYR A 90 -3.20 -5.81 2.29
N ILE A 91 -2.28 -4.85 2.18
CA ILE A 91 -0.97 -5.04 1.56
C ILE A 91 0.08 -4.40 2.46
N TRP A 92 1.16 -5.13 2.71
CA TRP A 92 2.30 -4.64 3.47
C TRP A 92 3.61 -5.18 2.92
N ASN A 93 4.71 -4.58 3.31
CA ASN A 93 6.03 -5.08 2.99
C ASN A 93 6.51 -6.00 4.12
N ARG A 94 6.95 -7.24 3.81
CA ARG A 94 7.56 -8.12 4.80
C ARG A 94 8.83 -7.52 5.39
N LEU A 95 9.62 -6.82 4.55
CA LEU A 95 10.78 -6.08 5.01
C LEU A 95 10.34 -4.90 5.88
N THR A 96 11.18 -4.52 6.83
CA THR A 96 10.92 -3.44 7.77
C THR A 96 11.94 -2.32 7.62
N GLY A 97 11.60 -1.14 8.08
CA GLY A 97 12.48 0.01 8.03
C GLY A 97 11.97 1.15 7.13
N PRO A 98 12.54 2.36 7.25
CA PRO A 98 12.07 3.51 6.49
C PRO A 98 12.07 3.30 4.98
N GLU A 99 13.11 2.67 4.45
CA GLU A 99 13.24 2.39 3.01
C GLU A 99 12.18 1.39 2.53
N ALA A 100 11.85 0.38 3.36
CA ALA A 100 10.80 -0.59 3.06
C ALA A 100 9.40 0.05 3.07
N ASP A 101 9.17 0.98 4.00
CA ASP A 101 7.92 1.75 4.04
C ASP A 101 7.78 2.69 2.83
N ILE A 102 8.88 3.36 2.43
CA ILE A 102 8.91 4.19 1.23
C ILE A 102 8.67 3.33 -0.03
N ALA A 103 9.29 2.14 -0.11
CA ALA A 103 9.09 1.22 -1.22
C ALA A 103 7.62 0.79 -1.36
N LEU A 104 6.89 0.59 -0.25
CA LEU A 104 5.46 0.29 -0.29
C LEU A 104 4.64 1.48 -0.83
N PHE A 105 4.99 2.72 -0.52
CA PHE A 105 4.33 3.90 -1.09
C PHE A 105 4.64 4.09 -2.58
N VAL A 106 5.84 3.72 -3.04
CA VAL A 106 6.16 3.65 -4.47
C VAL A 106 5.33 2.57 -5.16
N LEU A 107 5.27 1.36 -4.56
CA LEU A 107 4.44 0.26 -5.05
C LEU A 107 2.96 0.68 -5.18
N MET A 108 2.41 1.37 -4.19
CA MET A 108 1.04 1.91 -4.27
C MET A 108 0.84 2.79 -5.51
N GLN A 109 1.76 3.70 -5.78
CA GLN A 109 1.66 4.62 -6.91
C GLN A 109 1.80 3.90 -8.26
N LEU A 110 2.72 2.93 -8.35
CA LEU A 110 2.87 2.07 -9.54
C LEU A 110 1.63 1.17 -9.74
N PHE A 111 1.12 0.57 -8.67
CA PHE A 111 -0.12 -0.20 -8.72
C PHE A 111 -1.26 0.64 -9.31
N LEU A 112 -1.49 1.84 -8.78
CA LEU A 112 -2.53 2.75 -9.25
C LEU A 112 -2.32 3.13 -10.74
N THR A 113 -1.06 3.28 -11.15
CA THR A 113 -0.68 3.56 -12.54
C THR A 113 -1.03 2.39 -13.46
N TYR A 114 -0.57 1.18 -13.13
CA TYR A 114 -0.87 -0.02 -13.92
C TYR A 114 -2.37 -0.33 -13.94
N TYR A 115 -3.02 -0.20 -12.78
CA TYR A 115 -4.46 -0.42 -12.67
C TYR A 115 -5.27 0.55 -13.53
N SER A 116 -4.87 1.83 -13.57
CA SER A 116 -5.51 2.83 -14.44
C SER A 116 -5.33 2.51 -15.92
N GLY A 117 -4.16 2.01 -16.32
CA GLY A 117 -3.91 1.55 -17.68
C GLY A 117 -4.73 0.31 -18.02
N LEU A 118 -4.78 -0.69 -17.15
CA LEU A 118 -5.65 -1.86 -17.31
C LEU A 118 -7.11 -1.46 -17.47
N LYS A 119 -7.59 -0.55 -16.65
CA LYS A 119 -8.96 -0.05 -16.68
C LYS A 119 -9.32 0.62 -18.01
N ARG A 120 -8.36 1.30 -18.67
CA ARG A 120 -8.54 1.82 -20.03
C ARG A 120 -8.53 0.73 -21.10
N ALA A 121 -7.69 -0.30 -20.94
CA ALA A 121 -7.50 -1.37 -21.92
C ALA A 121 -8.58 -2.44 -21.87
N ILE A 122 -9.17 -2.71 -20.70
CA ILE A 122 -10.19 -3.72 -20.51
C ILE A 122 -11.53 -3.23 -21.08
N THR A 123 -12.06 -3.98 -22.03
CA THR A 123 -13.37 -3.71 -22.65
C THR A 123 -14.51 -4.46 -21.97
N GLU A 124 -14.18 -5.50 -21.20
CA GLU A 124 -15.17 -6.30 -20.48
C GLU A 124 -15.79 -5.50 -19.33
N LYS A 125 -17.10 -5.40 -19.37
CA LYS A 125 -17.85 -4.65 -18.37
C LYS A 125 -17.68 -5.29 -16.98
N ASN A 126 -17.31 -4.49 -15.99
CA ASN A 126 -17.11 -4.88 -14.59
C ASN A 126 -15.82 -5.67 -14.28
N ALA A 127 -14.93 -5.95 -15.23
CA ALA A 127 -13.67 -6.63 -14.95
C ALA A 127 -12.64 -5.73 -14.25
N ALA A 128 -12.70 -4.40 -14.44
CA ALA A 128 -11.85 -3.42 -13.78
C ALA A 128 -12.73 -2.43 -12.95
N PRO A 129 -13.03 -2.76 -11.68
CA PRO A 129 -13.96 -1.99 -10.86
C PRO A 129 -13.39 -0.64 -10.42
N ASP A 130 -14.27 0.21 -9.90
CA ASP A 130 -13.85 1.38 -9.14
C ASP A 130 -13.30 0.95 -7.78
N ILE A 131 -12.22 1.61 -7.36
CA ILE A 131 -11.57 1.30 -6.09
C ILE A 131 -11.41 2.54 -5.22
N ARG A 132 -11.23 2.29 -3.93
CA ARG A 132 -10.77 3.24 -2.92
C ARG A 132 -9.43 2.76 -2.39
N THR A 133 -8.58 3.70 -1.99
CA THR A 133 -7.25 3.37 -1.47
C THR A 133 -7.01 4.12 -0.17
N ALA A 134 -6.61 3.40 0.86
CA ALA A 134 -6.12 3.98 2.11
C ALA A 134 -4.69 3.50 2.38
N ALA A 135 -3.86 4.40 2.91
CA ALA A 135 -2.50 4.10 3.33
C ALA A 135 -2.26 4.62 4.73
N GLY A 136 -1.46 3.94 5.51
CA GLY A 136 -1.07 4.35 6.85
C GLY A 136 0.30 3.80 7.22
N LEU A 137 0.85 4.32 8.31
CA LEU A 137 2.08 3.82 8.91
C LEU A 137 1.92 3.84 10.43
N GLY A 138 2.15 2.70 11.07
CA GLY A 138 1.97 2.58 12.51
C GLY A 138 2.36 1.21 13.05
N SER A 139 2.00 0.96 14.30
CA SER A 139 2.30 -0.30 14.98
C SER A 139 1.34 -1.42 14.55
N HIS A 140 1.88 -2.63 14.53
CA HIS A 140 1.10 -3.85 14.33
C HIS A 140 1.83 -5.06 14.89
N TYR A 141 1.10 -6.17 14.97
CA TYR A 141 1.63 -7.48 15.25
C TYR A 141 1.49 -8.35 13.99
N SER A 142 2.57 -9.03 13.62
CA SER A 142 2.53 -10.12 12.65
C SER A 142 2.35 -11.43 13.40
N PHE A 143 1.51 -12.30 12.90
CA PHE A 143 1.36 -13.68 13.37
C PHE A 143 1.14 -14.60 12.19
N TYR A 144 1.48 -15.87 12.38
CA TYR A 144 1.36 -16.89 11.36
C TYR A 144 0.28 -17.88 11.74
N ALA A 145 -0.61 -18.21 10.81
CA ALA A 145 -1.49 -19.35 11.00
C ALA A 145 -0.67 -20.62 10.76
N PRO A 146 -0.59 -21.54 11.74
CA PRO A 146 0.12 -22.80 11.53
C PRO A 146 -0.55 -23.59 10.41
N GLY A 147 0.17 -23.79 9.31
CA GLY A 147 -0.24 -24.69 8.24
C GLY A 147 -0.30 -26.13 8.74
N ARG A 148 -1.14 -26.99 8.14
CA ARG A 148 -1.23 -28.40 8.51
C ARG A 148 0.05 -29.19 8.15
N ASP A 149 0.84 -28.67 7.22
CA ASP A 149 2.13 -29.24 6.81
C ASP A 149 3.25 -28.23 7.06
N VAL A 150 4.22 -28.62 7.87
CA VAL A 150 5.39 -27.83 8.29
C VAL A 150 6.27 -27.36 7.11
N LEU A 151 6.04 -27.87 5.91
CA LEU A 151 6.80 -27.58 4.68
C LEU A 151 6.16 -26.56 3.75
N TYR A 152 4.97 -26.03 4.06
CA TYR A 152 4.27 -25.06 3.22
C TYR A 152 4.04 -23.75 3.94
N THR A 153 4.36 -22.67 3.25
CA THR A 153 4.26 -21.28 3.65
C THR A 153 3.08 -20.98 4.58
N SER A 154 3.39 -20.69 5.84
CA SER A 154 2.40 -20.16 6.78
C SER A 154 1.84 -18.83 6.27
N ASP A 155 0.52 -18.69 6.28
CA ASP A 155 -0.11 -17.41 5.97
C ASP A 155 0.25 -16.40 7.07
N GLU A 156 0.93 -15.33 6.69
CA GLU A 156 1.23 -14.22 7.58
C GLU A 156 0.02 -13.28 7.64
N TYR A 157 -0.42 -12.97 8.85
CA TYR A 157 -1.48 -12.01 9.13
C TYR A 157 -0.93 -10.82 9.90
N ILE A 158 -1.54 -9.67 9.71
CA ILE A 158 -1.22 -8.47 10.48
C ILE A 158 -2.46 -7.98 11.22
N VAL A 159 -2.26 -7.55 12.48
CA VAL A 159 -3.29 -6.93 13.31
C VAL A 159 -2.67 -5.83 14.16
N GLY A 160 -3.35 -4.70 14.31
CA GLY A 160 -2.89 -3.62 15.17
C GLY A 160 -3.44 -2.26 14.76
N ASP A 161 -2.87 -1.22 15.34
CA ASP A 161 -3.39 0.14 15.19
C ASP A 161 -3.45 0.58 13.72
N VAL A 162 -2.39 0.33 12.94
CA VAL A 162 -2.34 0.76 11.55
C VAL A 162 -3.41 0.08 10.69
N THR A 163 -3.69 -1.23 10.91
CA THR A 163 -4.73 -1.94 10.14
C THR A 163 -6.13 -1.44 10.50
N ILE A 164 -6.36 -1.14 11.78
CA ILE A 164 -7.60 -0.55 12.26
C ILE A 164 -7.80 0.84 11.66
N ASP A 165 -6.76 1.68 11.67
CA ASP A 165 -6.84 3.05 11.16
C ASP A 165 -7.13 3.10 9.66
N VAL A 166 -6.40 2.32 8.84
CA VAL A 166 -6.68 2.31 7.39
C VAL A 166 -8.07 1.75 7.07
N ALA A 167 -8.58 0.77 7.86
CA ALA A 167 -9.95 0.26 7.72
C ALA A 167 -11.02 1.31 8.06
N ARG A 168 -10.77 2.14 9.07
CA ARG A 168 -11.67 3.24 9.44
C ARG A 168 -11.66 4.34 8.40
N LEU A 169 -10.49 4.69 7.88
CA LEU A 169 -10.34 5.69 6.84
C LEU A 169 -11.04 5.26 5.55
N ILE A 170 -10.82 4.01 5.07
CA ILE A 170 -11.40 3.55 3.81
C ILE A 170 -12.93 3.53 3.84
N GLY A 171 -13.52 3.24 4.99
CA GLY A 171 -14.97 3.28 5.19
C GLY A 171 -15.60 4.67 5.00
N LYS A 172 -14.80 5.74 4.97
CA LYS A 172 -15.21 7.14 4.75
C LYS A 172 -14.62 7.74 3.48
N THR A 173 -13.87 6.95 2.72
CA THR A 173 -13.21 7.37 1.49
C THR A 173 -14.19 7.30 0.32
N ASN A 174 -14.18 8.33 -0.53
CA ASN A 174 -14.99 8.35 -1.75
C ASN A 174 -14.40 7.42 -2.83
N THR A 175 -15.23 7.05 -3.80
CA THR A 175 -14.78 6.33 -5.00
C THR A 175 -13.61 7.06 -5.66
N HIS A 176 -12.58 6.33 -6.07
CA HIS A 176 -11.32 6.82 -6.65
C HIS A 176 -10.43 7.67 -5.72
N GLN A 177 -10.82 7.90 -4.48
CA GLN A 177 -10.02 8.67 -3.55
C GLN A 177 -8.84 7.87 -3.00
N ILE A 178 -7.71 8.54 -2.82
CA ILE A 178 -6.52 8.04 -2.15
C ILE A 178 -6.37 8.81 -0.85
N VAL A 179 -6.50 8.13 0.29
CA VAL A 179 -6.32 8.75 1.62
C VAL A 179 -5.08 8.19 2.30
N ILE A 180 -4.35 9.06 2.99
CA ILE A 180 -3.18 8.71 3.78
C ILE A 180 -3.45 9.14 5.21
N GLY A 181 -3.46 8.19 6.14
CA GLY A 181 -3.58 8.46 7.58
C GLY A 181 -2.42 9.33 8.07
N ALA A 182 -2.68 10.14 9.10
CA ALA A 182 -1.63 10.90 9.75
C ALA A 182 -0.71 9.98 10.54
N PHE A 183 0.58 10.13 10.37
CA PHE A 183 1.61 9.41 11.14
C PHE A 183 2.86 10.27 11.31
N SER A 184 3.70 9.85 12.24
CA SER A 184 5.04 10.42 12.41
C SER A 184 5.99 9.31 12.85
N ARG A 185 6.90 8.91 11.96
CA ARG A 185 7.99 8.00 12.28
C ARG A 185 9.23 8.81 12.59
N PRO A 186 9.88 8.62 13.74
CA PRO A 186 11.15 9.27 14.04
C PRO A 186 12.20 9.02 12.95
N GLY A 187 12.92 10.05 12.54
CA GLY A 187 14.10 9.93 11.71
C GLY A 187 15.30 9.42 12.50
N LYS A 188 16.42 9.17 11.84
CA LYS A 188 17.70 8.99 12.49
C LYS A 188 18.11 10.30 13.18
N GLU A 189 19.13 10.22 14.04
CA GLU A 189 19.66 11.41 14.72
C GLU A 189 20.03 12.50 13.68
N GLY A 190 19.44 13.69 13.84
CA GLY A 190 19.60 14.81 12.91
C GLY A 190 18.67 14.81 11.69
N GLU A 191 17.85 13.78 11.48
CA GLU A 191 16.88 13.71 10.39
C GLU A 191 15.47 14.14 10.84
N SER A 192 14.77 14.82 9.96
CA SER A 192 13.35 15.13 10.19
C SER A 192 12.50 13.87 10.18
N PRO A 193 11.43 13.79 11.00
CA PRO A 193 10.54 12.64 11.02
C PRO A 193 9.87 12.41 9.66
N LEU A 194 9.58 11.15 9.37
CA LEU A 194 8.83 10.74 8.19
C LEU A 194 7.34 10.93 8.46
N THR A 195 6.78 11.99 7.90
CA THR A 195 5.34 12.31 7.92
C THR A 195 4.68 11.94 6.59
N PRO A 196 3.35 11.93 6.46
CA PRO A 196 2.68 11.70 5.18
C PRO A 196 3.18 12.60 4.05
N GLU A 197 3.42 13.88 4.33
CA GLU A 197 3.94 14.84 3.35
C GLU A 197 5.35 14.48 2.89
N ARG A 198 6.22 14.15 3.84
CA ARG A 198 7.59 13.74 3.55
C ARG A 198 7.63 12.38 2.83
N MET A 199 6.79 11.45 3.24
CA MET A 199 6.63 10.13 2.60
C MET A 199 6.25 10.29 1.13
N MET A 200 5.21 11.08 0.84
CA MET A 200 4.77 11.32 -0.53
C MET A 200 5.83 12.03 -1.37
N GLN A 201 6.56 12.98 -0.78
CA GLN A 201 7.66 13.64 -1.46
C GLN A 201 8.77 12.65 -1.86
N VAL A 202 9.27 11.85 -0.90
CA VAL A 202 10.36 10.89 -1.14
C VAL A 202 9.91 9.79 -2.11
N ALA A 203 8.70 9.26 -1.95
CA ALA A 203 8.16 8.28 -2.88
C ALA A 203 8.00 8.86 -4.29
N SER A 204 7.57 10.12 -4.43
CA SER A 204 7.48 10.81 -5.73
C SER A 204 8.86 11.01 -6.39
N GLU A 205 9.90 11.27 -5.60
CA GLU A 205 11.27 11.37 -6.11
C GLU A 205 11.77 10.02 -6.63
N LYS A 206 11.53 8.93 -5.89
CA LYS A 206 11.87 7.57 -6.35
C LYS A 206 11.05 7.13 -7.57
N LEU A 207 9.82 7.59 -7.69
CA LEU A 207 8.96 7.26 -8.82
C LEU A 207 9.51 7.79 -10.16
N LYS A 208 10.34 8.83 -10.15
CA LYS A 208 11.02 9.34 -11.36
C LYS A 208 11.97 8.31 -12.00
N GLU A 209 12.47 7.36 -11.23
CA GLU A 209 13.31 6.28 -11.75
C GLU A 209 12.55 5.34 -12.71
N PHE A 210 11.23 5.42 -12.73
CA PHE A 210 10.32 4.68 -13.60
C PHE A 210 9.88 5.49 -14.83
N GLU A 211 10.29 6.75 -14.98
CA GLU A 211 10.06 7.53 -16.21
C GLU A 211 10.77 6.84 -17.38
N GLY A 212 10.13 6.79 -18.53
CA GLY A 212 10.57 6.02 -19.69
C GLY A 212 10.07 4.57 -19.71
N MET A 213 9.47 4.04 -18.64
CA MET A 213 8.91 2.69 -18.67
C MET A 213 7.71 2.61 -19.61
N PRO A 214 7.52 1.47 -20.33
CA PRO A 214 6.37 1.28 -21.18
C PRO A 214 5.11 1.04 -20.31
N LEU A 215 4.05 1.78 -20.61
CA LEU A 215 2.73 1.60 -20.01
C LEU A 215 1.70 1.40 -21.11
N PHE A 216 1.27 0.14 -21.34
CA PHE A 216 0.31 -0.24 -22.38
C PHE A 216 0.62 0.33 -23.78
N GLY A 217 1.88 0.30 -24.16
CA GLY A 217 2.34 0.74 -25.49
C GLY A 217 2.88 2.17 -25.56
N ASN A 218 2.64 3.00 -24.56
CA ASN A 218 3.14 4.37 -24.48
C ASN A 218 4.16 4.50 -23.35
N PRO A 219 5.32 5.15 -23.57
CA PRO A 219 6.26 5.39 -22.48
C PRO A 219 5.72 6.44 -21.52
N VAL A 220 6.01 6.25 -20.23
CA VAL A 220 5.71 7.25 -19.21
C VAL A 220 6.70 8.41 -19.33
N GLU A 221 6.20 9.59 -19.67
CA GLU A 221 7.02 10.79 -19.77
C GLU A 221 7.35 11.35 -18.38
N LYS A 222 6.33 11.38 -17.47
CA LYS A 222 6.50 12.01 -16.16
C LYS A 222 5.50 11.49 -15.15
N PHE A 223 5.96 11.34 -13.92
CA PHE A 223 5.11 11.19 -12.74
C PHE A 223 4.99 12.49 -11.94
N SER A 224 3.82 12.73 -11.37
CA SER A 224 3.58 13.82 -10.43
C SER A 224 2.63 13.35 -9.34
N SER A 225 3.14 13.13 -8.13
CA SER A 225 2.32 12.73 -6.99
C SER A 225 2.46 13.71 -5.83
N TYR A 226 1.35 14.01 -5.16
CA TYR A 226 1.30 15.02 -4.12
C TYR A 226 0.09 14.87 -3.21
N ILE A 227 0.18 15.47 -2.03
CA ILE A 227 -0.96 15.68 -1.14
C ILE A 227 -1.74 16.88 -1.64
N THR A 228 -3.06 16.73 -1.78
CA THR A 228 -3.95 17.78 -2.28
C THR A 228 -4.35 18.77 -1.19
N GLY A 229 -4.82 19.94 -1.61
CA GLY A 229 -5.35 20.98 -0.76
C GLY A 229 -5.71 22.21 -1.59
N PRO A 230 -6.03 23.34 -0.96
CA PRO A 230 -6.29 24.58 -1.67
C PRO A 230 -5.10 24.99 -2.55
N LYS A 231 -5.41 25.42 -3.76
CA LYS A 231 -4.39 25.91 -4.69
C LYS A 231 -3.87 27.27 -4.21
N ARG A 232 -2.55 27.43 -4.19
CA ARG A 232 -1.89 28.70 -3.89
C ARG A 232 -1.82 29.59 -5.16
N GLU A 233 -1.56 30.87 -4.99
CA GLU A 233 -1.38 31.83 -6.09
C GLU A 233 -0.26 31.43 -7.06
N ASN A 234 0.81 30.81 -6.55
CA ASN A 234 1.92 30.31 -7.35
C ASN A 234 1.63 28.96 -8.08
N GLY A 235 0.38 28.48 -8.04
CA GLY A 235 -0.04 27.25 -8.71
C GLY A 235 0.23 25.96 -7.93
N THR A 236 0.98 26.00 -6.83
CA THR A 236 1.19 24.82 -5.95
C THR A 236 -0.01 24.59 -5.04
N PHE A 237 -0.06 23.41 -4.40
CA PHE A 237 -1.11 23.08 -3.43
C PHE A 237 -0.59 23.26 -1.99
N LYS A 238 -1.47 23.74 -1.10
CA LYS A 238 -1.22 23.69 0.34
C LYS A 238 -1.68 22.33 0.85
N ASN A 239 -0.77 21.53 1.40
CA ASN A 239 -1.13 20.26 2.03
C ASN A 239 -2.22 20.51 3.09
N GLN A 240 -3.33 19.81 2.97
CA GLN A 240 -4.46 19.98 3.88
C GLN A 240 -4.75 18.70 4.63
N LYS A 241 -4.79 18.82 5.96
CA LYS A 241 -5.31 17.81 6.86
C LYS A 241 -6.83 17.76 6.74
N MET A 242 -7.37 16.55 6.68
CA MET A 242 -8.80 16.28 6.76
C MET A 242 -9.09 15.55 8.06
N ARG A 243 -10.29 15.76 8.58
CA ARG A 243 -10.82 15.05 9.75
C ARG A 243 -11.92 14.11 9.30
N VAL A 244 -11.81 12.89 9.71
CA VAL A 244 -12.80 11.85 9.44
C VAL A 244 -13.30 11.32 10.79
N ILE A 245 -14.60 11.31 10.98
CA ILE A 245 -15.22 10.71 12.17
C ILE A 245 -15.73 9.33 11.80
N ASP A 246 -15.24 8.30 12.48
CA ASP A 246 -15.66 6.94 12.24
C ASP A 246 -17.08 6.66 12.84
N LYS A 247 -17.58 5.44 12.63
CA LYS A 247 -18.91 5.02 13.13
C LYS A 247 -19.00 4.94 14.66
N HIS A 248 -17.87 4.98 15.36
CA HIS A 248 -17.76 4.95 16.82
C HIS A 248 -17.55 6.34 17.44
N GLY A 249 -17.48 7.39 16.60
CA GLY A 249 -17.27 8.77 17.03
C GLY A 249 -15.79 9.15 17.22
N PHE A 250 -14.84 8.29 16.86
CA PHE A 250 -13.41 8.64 16.94
C PHE A 250 -12.98 9.48 15.74
N GLU A 251 -12.17 10.50 16.03
CA GLU A 251 -11.59 11.38 15.02
C GLU A 251 -10.29 10.77 14.47
N HIS A 252 -10.19 10.69 13.14
CA HIS A 252 -8.99 10.30 12.41
C HIS A 252 -8.52 11.47 11.55
N ILE A 253 -7.24 11.77 11.64
CA ILE A 253 -6.61 12.77 10.78
C ILE A 253 -6.03 12.06 9.56
N CYS A 254 -6.30 12.58 8.39
CA CYS A 254 -5.76 12.03 7.15
C CYS A 254 -5.49 13.13 6.11
N TYR A 255 -4.92 12.73 5.00
CA TYR A 255 -4.61 13.57 3.85
C TYR A 255 -5.19 12.93 2.59
N ASN A 256 -5.62 13.75 1.65
CA ASN A 256 -5.98 13.30 0.31
C ASN A 256 -4.78 13.40 -0.61
N ALA A 257 -4.49 12.33 -1.36
CA ALA A 257 -3.37 12.28 -2.28
C ALA A 257 -3.85 12.15 -3.73
N LYS A 258 -2.97 12.51 -4.66
CA LYS A 258 -3.19 12.39 -6.10
C LYS A 258 -1.92 11.94 -6.79
N VAL A 259 -2.10 11.12 -7.83
CA VAL A 259 -1.04 10.65 -8.72
C VAL A 259 -1.43 11.00 -10.15
N ASN A 260 -0.61 11.77 -10.84
CA ASN A 260 -0.77 12.06 -12.27
C ASN A 260 0.36 11.37 -13.03
N VAL A 261 0.02 10.71 -14.13
CA VAL A 261 0.96 10.03 -15.01
C VAL A 261 0.81 10.62 -16.40
N PHE A 262 1.86 11.25 -16.89
CA PHE A 262 1.92 11.82 -18.22
C PHE A 262 2.56 10.80 -19.15
N LEU A 263 1.93 10.57 -20.30
CA LEU A 263 2.36 9.60 -21.29
C LEU A 263 2.82 10.31 -22.55
N ASP A 264 3.84 9.77 -23.19
CA ASP A 264 4.25 10.24 -24.52
C ASP A 264 3.22 9.79 -25.57
N GLY A 265 2.61 10.76 -26.24
CA GLY A 265 1.64 10.50 -27.32
C GLY A 265 0.24 10.04 -26.87
N ASP A 266 -0.09 10.06 -25.57
CA ASP A 266 -1.43 9.68 -25.08
C ASP A 266 -1.92 10.64 -23.98
N GLU A 267 -3.23 10.55 -23.67
CA GLU A 267 -3.82 11.37 -22.59
C GLU A 267 -3.29 10.94 -21.20
N PRO A 268 -3.00 11.90 -20.33
CA PRO A 268 -2.54 11.61 -18.97
C PRO A 268 -3.54 10.80 -18.15
N TYR A 269 -3.05 10.05 -17.17
CA TYR A 269 -3.87 9.45 -16.13
C TYR A 269 -3.91 10.39 -14.91
N TYR A 270 -5.10 10.84 -14.53
CA TYR A 270 -5.35 11.64 -13.35
C TYR A 270 -5.98 10.77 -12.26
N ILE A 271 -5.15 10.18 -11.40
CA ILE A 271 -5.54 9.19 -10.41
C ILE A 271 -5.75 9.85 -9.06
N GLY A 272 -6.87 9.57 -8.41
CA GLY A 272 -7.28 10.23 -7.17
C GLY A 272 -8.14 11.47 -7.40
N LEU A 273 -8.71 12.01 -6.33
CA LEU A 273 -9.58 13.18 -6.35
C LEU A 273 -8.79 14.44 -6.02
N GLN A 274 -9.18 15.56 -6.63
CA GLN A 274 -8.69 16.87 -6.23
C GLN A 274 -9.40 17.36 -4.97
N HIS A 275 -8.82 18.33 -4.30
CA HIS A 275 -9.46 19.01 -3.17
C HIS A 275 -10.82 19.60 -3.54
N SER A 276 -10.93 20.21 -4.73
CA SER A 276 -12.19 20.76 -5.25
C SER A 276 -13.28 19.71 -5.46
N ASP A 277 -12.91 18.47 -5.73
CA ASP A 277 -13.85 17.35 -5.94
C ASP A 277 -14.48 16.91 -4.60
N LEU A 278 -13.77 17.13 -3.50
CA LEU A 278 -14.21 16.76 -2.15
C LEU A 278 -15.00 17.86 -1.45
N PHE A 279 -14.63 19.13 -1.66
CA PHE A 279 -15.15 20.27 -0.90
C PHE A 279 -15.80 21.36 -1.76
N GLY A 280 -15.93 21.13 -3.06
CA GLY A 280 -16.37 22.15 -4.01
C GLY A 280 -15.24 23.16 -4.34
N LYS A 281 -15.46 23.98 -5.35
CA LYS A 281 -14.54 25.10 -5.64
C LYS A 281 -14.69 26.09 -4.50
N ALA A 282 -13.59 26.41 -3.80
CA ALA A 282 -13.55 27.57 -2.93
C ALA A 282 -13.92 28.80 -3.79
N SER A 283 -15.04 29.43 -3.43
CA SER A 283 -15.54 30.66 -4.06
C SER A 283 -14.58 31.81 -3.81
#